data_47ed0bc2f0ceef12d0b692c4c7f48561
#
_entry.id   47ed0bc2f0ceef12d0b692c4c7f48561
#
_cell.length_a   1.000
_cell.length_b   1.000
_cell.length_c   1.000
_cell.angle_alpha   90.00
_cell.angle_beta   90.00
_cell.angle_gamma   90.00
#
_symmetry.space_group_name_H-M   'P 1'
#
loop_
_entity.id
_entity.type
_entity.pdbx_description
1 polymer ?
#
loop_
_entity_poly.entity_id
_entity_poly.type
_entity_poly.pdbx_seq_one_letter_code
_entity_poly.pdbx_strand_id
1 'polypeptide(L)' 'MKVKSSIQHGTEYLCTKLGDVVTAIQQVATVKGLAMWEVERKVGSGIRKRLIVSARTLLPVPPSMAAT' A
#
# COMPACT_ATOMS: atom_id res chain seq x y z
N MET A 1 12.34 18.87 8.96
CA MET A 1 11.74 18.17 9.04
C MET A 1 11.71 17.04 8.38
N LYS A 2 11.45 16.37 8.60
CA LYS A 2 11.48 15.32 8.06
C LYS A 2 10.37 14.87 7.52
N VAL A 3 10.31 14.45 6.61
CA VAL A 3 9.25 13.98 6.09
C VAL A 3 9.24 12.59 6.17
N LYS A 4 8.34 11.97 6.49
CA LYS A 4 8.39 10.72 6.54
C LYS A 4 7.35 10.15 5.75
N SER A 5 7.45 9.07 5.32
CA SER A 5 6.54 8.43 4.58
C SER A 5 5.35 8.39 5.26
N SER A 6 4.36 8.61 4.85
CA SER A 6 3.19 8.71 5.58
C SER A 6 2.25 7.58 5.35
N ILE A 7 2.76 6.40 5.16
CA ILE A 7 1.89 5.24 5.02
C ILE A 7 1.17 5.01 6.33
N GLN A 8 -0.13 4.95 6.29
CA GLN A 8 -0.91 4.79 7.48
C GLN A 8 -1.69 3.49 7.42
N HIS A 9 -1.76 2.83 8.57
CA HIS A 9 -2.48 1.59 8.72
C HIS A 9 -3.95 1.78 8.37
N GLY A 10 -4.50 0.90 7.59
CA GLY A 10 -5.91 0.97 7.25
C GLY A 10 -6.25 1.87 6.08
N THR A 11 -5.26 2.53 5.50
CA THR A 11 -5.48 3.45 4.41
C THR A 11 -5.21 2.78 3.08
N GLU A 12 -5.95 3.16 2.06
CA GLU A 12 -5.74 2.60 0.74
C GLU A 12 -4.70 3.37 -0.03
N TYR A 13 -3.90 2.68 -0.80
CA TYR A 13 -2.87 3.28 -1.62
C TYR A 13 -2.84 2.58 -2.98
N LEU A 14 -2.34 3.27 -3.97
CA LEU A 14 -2.12 2.66 -5.26
C LEU A 14 -0.75 2.02 -5.23
N CYS A 15 -0.69 0.72 -5.43
CA CYS A 15 0.58 0.01 -5.45
C CYS A 15 1.08 0.00 -6.88
N THR A 16 2.15 0.74 -7.14
CA THR A 16 2.65 0.86 -8.50
C THR A 16 3.22 -0.46 -9.02
N LYS A 17 3.68 -1.31 -8.11
CA LYS A 17 4.22 -2.58 -8.53
C LYS A 17 3.13 -3.48 -9.06
N LEU A 18 1.94 -3.40 -8.50
CA LEU A 18 0.83 -4.24 -8.92
C LEU A 18 -0.11 -3.53 -9.88
N GLY A 19 -0.06 -2.23 -9.91
CA GLY A 19 -0.98 -1.46 -10.71
C GLY A 19 -2.39 -1.48 -10.16
N ASP A 20 -2.54 -1.66 -8.87
CA ASP A 20 -3.85 -1.82 -8.26
C ASP A 20 -3.89 -1.16 -6.90
N VAL A 21 -5.07 -0.92 -6.39
CA VAL A 21 -5.25 -0.31 -5.09
C VAL A 21 -5.20 -1.40 -4.02
N VAL A 22 -4.46 -1.13 -2.96
CA VAL A 22 -4.32 -2.08 -1.85
C VAL A 22 -4.54 -1.33 -0.55
N THR A 23 -4.79 -2.07 0.51
CA THR A 23 -4.97 -1.48 1.84
C THR A 23 -3.72 -1.77 2.66
N ALA A 24 -3.14 -0.75 3.26
CA ALA A 24 -1.95 -0.94 4.09
C ALA A 24 -2.36 -1.55 5.43
N ILE A 25 -1.77 -2.66 5.78
CA ILE A 25 -2.10 -3.35 7.02
C ILE A 25 -1.10 -2.99 8.11
N GLN A 26 0.16 -3.25 7.91
CA GLN A 26 1.16 -2.95 8.91
C GLN A 26 2.55 -2.97 8.32
N GLN A 27 3.44 -2.27 8.96
CA GLN A 27 4.83 -2.30 8.55
C GLN A 27 5.46 -3.54 9.17
N VAL A 28 6.05 -4.38 8.36
CA VAL A 28 6.58 -5.65 8.84
C VAL A 28 8.08 -5.67 8.95
N ALA A 29 8.77 -4.81 8.26
CA ALA A 29 10.23 -4.81 8.30
C ALA A 29 10.78 -3.56 7.67
N THR A 30 12.07 -3.33 7.86
CA THR A 30 12.79 -2.29 7.16
C THR A 30 14.00 -2.96 6.52
N VAL A 31 14.10 -2.87 5.21
CA VAL A 31 15.19 -3.51 4.49
C VAL A 31 15.96 -2.43 3.75
N LYS A 32 17.23 -2.29 4.09
CA LYS A 32 18.08 -1.28 3.46
C LYS A 32 17.46 0.10 3.47
N GLY A 33 16.86 0.46 4.58
CA GLY A 33 16.27 1.77 4.71
C GLY A 33 14.89 1.93 4.12
N LEU A 34 14.35 0.86 3.53
CA LEU A 34 13.02 0.94 2.95
C LEU A 34 12.03 0.24 3.87
N ALA A 35 10.97 0.92 4.18
CA ALA A 35 9.93 0.30 5.00
C ALA A 35 9.16 -0.69 4.14
N MET A 36 8.99 -1.89 4.65
CA MET A 36 8.23 -2.93 3.95
C MET A 36 6.89 -3.05 4.64
N TRP A 37 5.84 -3.01 3.85
CA TRP A 37 4.49 -3.04 4.39
C TRP A 37 3.72 -4.23 3.89
N GLU A 38 2.97 -4.83 4.80
CA GLU A 38 2.03 -5.86 4.44
C GLU A 38 0.78 -5.14 3.96
N VAL A 39 0.31 -5.49 2.79
CA VAL A 39 -0.87 -4.87 2.21
C VAL A 39 -1.85 -5.95 1.81
N GLU A 40 -3.11 -5.56 1.68
CA GLU A 40 -4.14 -6.50 1.30
C GLU A 40 -4.75 -6.05 -0.02
N ARG A 41 -4.87 -6.97 -0.95
CA ARG A 41 -5.41 -6.67 -2.25
C ARG A 41 -6.64 -7.53 -2.46
N LYS A 42 -7.70 -6.92 -3.02
CA LYS A 42 -8.87 -7.67 -3.33
C LYS A 42 -8.69 -8.38 -4.64
N VAL A 43 -8.96 -9.67 -4.67
CA VAL A 43 -8.84 -10.43 -5.87
C VAL A 43 -10.14 -11.13 -6.05
N GLY A 44 -10.85 -10.80 -7.02
CA GLY A 44 -12.15 -11.40 -7.25
C GLY A 44 -13.16 -11.01 -6.19
N SER A 45 -14.21 -11.74 -6.11
CA SER A 45 -15.31 -11.38 -5.30
C SER A 45 -15.10 -11.90 -3.90
N GLY A 46 -14.79 -11.07 -3.02
CA GLY A 46 -14.64 -11.44 -1.62
C GLY A 46 -13.33 -12.10 -1.25
N ILE A 47 -12.44 -12.29 -2.20
CA ILE A 47 -11.15 -12.90 -1.91
C ILE A 47 -10.12 -11.82 -1.74
N ARG A 48 -9.30 -11.93 -0.71
CA ARG A 48 -8.25 -10.96 -0.45
C ARG A 48 -6.94 -11.68 -0.29
N LYS A 49 -5.90 -11.08 -0.83
CA LYS A 49 -4.56 -11.63 -0.71
C LYS A 49 -3.68 -10.64 -0.02
N ARG A 50 -2.77 -11.11 0.80
CA ARG A 50 -1.81 -10.23 1.46
C ARG A 50 -0.46 -10.37 0.82
N LEU A 51 0.19 -9.25 0.66
CA LEU A 51 1.49 -9.19 0.01
C LEU A 51 2.37 -8.26 0.80
N ILE A 52 3.66 -8.36 0.61
CA ILE A 52 4.59 -7.44 1.23
C ILE A 52 5.27 -6.65 0.14
N VAL A 53 5.17 -5.33 0.22
CA VAL A 53 5.76 -4.45 -0.78
C VAL A 53 6.49 -3.32 -0.07
N SER A 54 7.37 -2.64 -0.77
CA SER A 54 8.08 -1.53 -0.16
C SER A 54 7.17 -0.30 -0.16
N ALA A 55 7.35 0.56 0.83
CA ALA A 55 6.56 1.78 0.93
C ALA A 55 6.72 2.66 -0.30
N ARG A 56 7.85 2.54 -1.01
CA ARG A 56 8.05 3.34 -2.20
C ARG A 56 7.05 3.03 -3.29
N THR A 57 6.48 1.85 -3.29
CA THR A 57 5.53 1.48 -4.32
C THR A 57 4.11 1.90 -3.97
N LEU A 58 3.92 2.49 -2.79
CA LEU A 58 2.58 2.88 -2.34
C LEU A 58 2.41 4.37 -2.51
N LEU A 59 1.49 4.77 -3.36
CA LEU A 59 1.21 6.18 -3.62
C LEU A 59 -0.21 6.49 -3.22
N PRO A 60 -0.53 7.75 -2.94
CA PRO A 60 -1.90 8.11 -2.64
C PRO A 60 -2.80 7.74 -3.81
N VAL A 61 -3.98 7.28 -3.52
CA VAL A 61 -4.92 6.91 -4.57
C VAL A 61 -5.34 8.17 -5.31
N PRO A 62 -5.19 8.23 -6.64
CA PRO A 62 -5.57 9.42 -7.38
C PRO A 62 -7.08 9.62 -7.32
N PRO A 63 -7.54 10.87 -7.38
CA PRO A 63 -8.98 11.11 -7.36
C PRO A 63 -9.74 10.37 -8.44
N SER A 64 -9.12 10.18 -9.59
CA SER A 64 -9.79 9.49 -10.66
C SER A 64 -10.03 8.02 -10.34
N MET A 65 -9.24 7.43 -9.48
CA MET A 65 -9.44 6.06 -9.08
C MET A 65 -10.26 5.97 -7.81
N ALA A 66 -10.23 6.99 -7.00
CA ALA A 66 -10.98 6.98 -5.76
C ALA A 66 -12.45 7.27 -5.99
N ALA A 67 -12.77 7.96 -7.04
CA ALA A 67 -14.14 8.31 -7.28
C ALA A 67 -14.90 7.10 -7.76
N THR A 68 -16.01 6.85 -7.26
CA THR A 68 -16.78 5.71 -7.70
C THR A 68 -18.19 6.12 -8.04
#